data_857e95e00bfbc959ea5d497e60aae792
#
_entry.id   857e95e00bfbc959ea5d497e60aae792
#
_cell.length_a   1.000
_cell.length_b   1.000
_cell.length_c   1.000
_cell.angle_alpha   90.00
_cell.angle_beta   90.00
_cell.angle_gamma   90.00
#
_symmetry.space_group_name_H-M   'P 1'
#
loop_
_entity.id
_entity.type
_entity.pdbx_description
1 polymer ?
#
loop_
_entity_poly.entity_id
_entity_poly.type
_entity_poly.pdbx_seq_one_letter_code
_entity_poly.pdbx_strand_id
1 'polypeptide(L)'
;LYGRFEVNMKSAAGGGYVSSFFTYHDHWEDSSPDEWGLLTNEIDIEMTGNQDASIQFTTHHPGDPNSWSYGEIIDVDFNPHIEFHDYAIEWTPYSIKWFVDNLEVYSQDQNIVDDLIYPQKIMMNLWSAVWIDWVGVWDPGTMPVNSYYNFVKYYEYTPGEGFDGSNNDFTLSWIDEFDSIDITRWEEATHGFNGNNCQFDPVNV
;
A
#
# COMPACT_ATOMS: atom_id res chain seq x y z
N LEU A 1 -9.24 -3.73 -11.57
CA LEU A 1 -8.61 -2.85 -12.55
C LEU A 1 -7.10 -3.01 -12.45
N TYR A 2 -6.53 -3.76 -13.37
CA TYR A 2 -5.10 -4.04 -13.42
C TYR A 2 -4.30 -2.78 -13.76
N GLY A 3 -3.02 -2.73 -13.35
CA GLY A 3 -2.15 -1.60 -13.61
C GLY A 3 -0.84 -1.66 -12.83
N ARG A 4 -0.01 -0.63 -13.03
CA ARG A 4 1.15 -0.36 -12.20
C ARG A 4 0.87 0.89 -11.36
N PHE A 5 1.06 0.76 -10.07
CA PHE A 5 0.87 1.80 -9.06
C PHE A 5 2.24 2.10 -8.46
N GLU A 6 2.74 3.31 -8.64
CA GLU A 6 4.08 3.70 -8.22
C GLU A 6 4.03 4.91 -7.30
N VAL A 7 4.82 4.88 -6.25
CA VAL A 7 4.95 5.95 -5.27
C VAL A 7 6.42 6.23 -4.98
N ASN A 8 6.78 7.50 -4.84
CA ASN A 8 8.04 7.88 -4.25
C ASN A 8 7.76 8.39 -2.85
N MET A 9 8.20 7.64 -1.83
CA MET A 9 7.90 7.95 -0.44
C MET A 9 9.07 7.73 0.50
N LYS A 10 8.99 8.40 1.65
CA LYS A 10 9.83 8.20 2.82
C LYS A 10 8.94 7.96 4.03
N SER A 11 9.14 6.83 4.70
CA SER A 11 8.33 6.40 5.82
C SER A 11 8.69 7.10 7.14
N ALA A 12 7.80 7.02 8.13
CA ALA A 12 8.02 7.51 9.47
C ALA A 12 8.89 6.55 10.28
N ALA A 13 9.86 7.07 11.04
CA ALA A 13 10.63 6.31 12.01
C ALA A 13 9.95 6.30 13.39
N GLY A 14 10.18 5.26 14.16
CA GLY A 14 9.74 5.12 15.55
C GLY A 14 8.75 3.98 15.77
N GLY A 15 8.85 3.33 16.91
CA GLY A 15 7.96 2.22 17.27
C GLY A 15 6.49 2.64 17.35
N GLY A 16 5.60 1.72 16.97
CA GLY A 16 4.14 1.93 17.00
C GLY A 16 3.54 2.50 15.72
N TYR A 17 4.34 2.82 14.70
CA TYR A 17 3.87 3.43 13.45
C TYR A 17 4.02 2.52 12.25
N VAL A 18 3.09 2.67 11.30
CA VAL A 18 3.12 2.06 9.96
C VAL A 18 2.87 3.15 8.94
N SER A 19 3.75 3.24 7.94
CA SER A 19 3.60 4.08 6.75
C SER A 19 3.26 3.17 5.58
N SER A 20 2.16 3.44 4.87
CA SER A 20 1.67 2.53 3.84
C SER A 20 1.36 3.24 2.52
N PHE A 21 1.57 2.50 1.44
CA PHE A 21 1.00 2.75 0.12
C PHE A 21 0.34 1.45 -0.33
N PHE A 22 -0.94 1.50 -0.66
CA PHE A 22 -1.70 0.29 -0.91
C PHE A 22 -2.88 0.53 -1.85
N THR A 23 -3.44 -0.56 -2.35
CA THR A 23 -4.72 -0.52 -3.05
C THR A 23 -5.74 -1.30 -2.23
N TYR A 24 -6.96 -0.79 -2.15
CA TYR A 24 -8.00 -1.32 -1.27
C TYR A 24 -9.39 -1.26 -1.90
N HIS A 25 -10.16 -2.32 -1.70
CA HIS A 25 -11.60 -2.36 -1.95
C HIS A 25 -12.34 -2.39 -0.63
N ASP A 26 -13.22 -1.41 -0.44
CA ASP A 26 -14.05 -1.32 0.76
C ASP A 26 -15.40 -2.00 0.53
N HIS A 27 -15.65 -3.07 1.27
CA HIS A 27 -16.92 -3.80 1.23
C HIS A 27 -18.14 -2.97 1.67
N TRP A 28 -17.94 -1.90 2.43
CA TRP A 28 -19.05 -1.01 2.85
C TRP A 28 -19.69 -0.27 1.68
N GLU A 29 -19.00 -0.14 0.54
CA GLU A 29 -19.54 0.50 -0.66
C GLU A 29 -20.56 -0.38 -1.38
N ASP A 30 -20.54 -1.68 -1.22
CA ASP A 30 -21.35 -2.63 -2.01
C ASP A 30 -22.73 -2.95 -1.42
N SER A 31 -23.15 -2.29 -0.34
CA SER A 31 -24.49 -2.47 0.29
C SER A 31 -24.82 -3.94 0.65
N SER A 32 -23.87 -4.83 0.62
CA SER A 32 -24.05 -6.23 1.00
C SER A 32 -23.74 -6.39 2.48
N PRO A 33 -24.63 -7.02 3.27
CA PRO A 33 -24.33 -7.35 4.66
C PRO A 33 -23.30 -8.46 4.67
N ASP A 34 -22.04 -8.07 4.77
CA ASP A 34 -20.96 -9.03 4.70
C ASP A 34 -20.62 -9.63 6.06
N GLU A 35 -20.47 -10.93 6.07
CA GLU A 35 -19.87 -11.66 7.17
C GLU A 35 -18.35 -11.46 7.08
N TRP A 36 -17.82 -10.42 7.72
CA TRP A 36 -16.40 -10.19 8.04
C TRP A 36 -15.37 -10.76 7.02
N GLY A 37 -14.88 -9.89 6.14
CA GLY A 37 -13.68 -10.16 5.33
C GLY A 37 -13.90 -10.94 4.03
N LEU A 38 -15.14 -11.28 3.66
CA LEU A 38 -15.41 -12.04 2.42
C LEU A 38 -15.29 -11.20 1.14
N LEU A 39 -15.26 -9.87 1.24
CA LEU A 39 -15.19 -8.97 0.08
C LEU A 39 -14.00 -8.01 0.12
N THR A 40 -13.13 -8.09 1.13
CA THR A 40 -11.93 -7.25 1.20
C THR A 40 -10.91 -7.71 0.18
N ASN A 41 -10.46 -6.78 -0.67
CA ASN A 41 -9.31 -6.98 -1.53
C ASN A 41 -8.31 -5.86 -1.27
N GLU A 42 -7.05 -6.21 -1.00
CA GLU A 42 -6.01 -5.26 -0.63
C GLU A 42 -4.64 -5.74 -1.11
N ILE A 43 -3.81 -4.82 -1.57
CA ILE A 43 -2.43 -5.08 -1.98
C ILE A 43 -1.56 -4.00 -1.37
N ASP A 44 -0.61 -4.39 -0.51
CA ASP A 44 0.09 -3.48 0.40
C ASP A 44 1.58 -3.38 0.15
N ILE A 45 2.09 -2.19 0.44
CA ILE A 45 3.48 -1.88 0.77
C ILE A 45 3.46 -1.20 2.13
N GLU A 46 4.03 -1.83 3.15
CA GLU A 46 4.02 -1.34 4.52
C GLU A 46 5.42 -1.27 5.12
N MET A 47 5.71 -0.15 5.78
CA MET A 47 6.96 0.09 6.49
C MET A 47 6.67 0.40 7.94
N THR A 48 7.07 -0.52 8.83
CA THR A 48 6.94 -0.31 10.27
C THR A 48 8.10 0.54 10.78
N GLY A 49 7.79 1.57 11.53
CA GLY A 49 8.78 2.56 11.97
C GLY A 49 9.88 2.04 12.90
N ASN A 50 9.76 0.81 13.41
CA ASN A 50 10.76 0.12 14.24
C ASN A 50 11.73 -0.76 13.44
N GLN A 51 11.62 -0.80 12.11
CA GLN A 51 12.44 -1.62 11.23
C GLN A 51 13.22 -0.76 10.23
N ASP A 52 14.53 -0.65 10.42
CA ASP A 52 15.39 0.26 9.65
C ASP A 52 15.82 -0.28 8.28
N ALA A 53 15.51 -1.53 7.95
CA ALA A 53 16.01 -2.18 6.74
C ALA A 53 15.09 -3.29 6.23
N SER A 54 13.78 -3.14 6.40
CA SER A 54 12.82 -4.10 5.85
C SER A 54 11.50 -3.47 5.47
N ILE A 55 10.81 -4.08 4.53
CA ILE A 55 9.52 -3.66 3.99
C ILE A 55 8.63 -4.89 3.92
N GLN A 56 7.38 -4.75 4.31
CA GLN A 56 6.37 -5.80 4.21
C GLN A 56 5.53 -5.60 2.95
N PHE A 57 5.35 -6.67 2.20
CA PHE A 57 4.49 -6.76 1.02
C PHE A 57 3.42 -7.80 1.28
N THR A 58 2.15 -7.41 1.17
CA THR A 58 1.03 -8.27 1.56
C THR A 58 -0.12 -8.16 0.58
N THR A 59 -0.90 -9.23 0.45
CA THR A 59 -2.25 -9.20 -0.11
C THR A 59 -3.24 -9.71 0.92
N HIS A 60 -4.41 -9.07 0.97
CA HIS A 60 -5.54 -9.56 1.73
C HIS A 60 -6.68 -9.88 0.77
N HIS A 61 -7.21 -11.09 0.87
CA HIS A 61 -8.28 -11.56 -0.01
C HIS A 61 -9.16 -12.62 0.68
N PRO A 62 -10.42 -12.80 0.25
CA PRO A 62 -11.40 -13.63 0.94
C PRO A 62 -11.29 -15.13 0.70
N GLY A 63 -10.26 -15.63 0.02
CA GLY A 63 -10.21 -17.02 -0.48
C GLY A 63 -10.11 -18.12 0.57
N ASP A 64 -9.41 -17.92 1.68
CA ASP A 64 -9.23 -18.93 2.73
C ASP A 64 -9.56 -18.35 4.11
N PRO A 65 -10.60 -18.86 4.81
CA PRO A 65 -10.96 -18.40 6.14
C PRO A 65 -9.87 -18.64 7.20
N ASN A 66 -8.84 -19.43 6.88
CA ASN A 66 -7.70 -19.69 7.76
C ASN A 66 -6.44 -18.91 7.35
N SER A 67 -6.43 -18.29 6.16
CA SER A 67 -5.29 -17.54 5.63
C SER A 67 -5.79 -16.50 4.63
N TRP A 68 -6.32 -15.42 5.13
CA TRP A 68 -6.84 -14.28 4.36
C TRP A 68 -5.77 -13.24 4.02
N SER A 69 -4.52 -13.50 4.41
CA SER A 69 -3.38 -12.62 4.22
C SER A 69 -2.17 -13.43 3.76
N TYR A 70 -1.56 -13.05 2.65
CA TYR A 70 -0.33 -13.62 2.13
C TYR A 70 0.69 -12.53 1.93
N GLY A 71 1.88 -12.67 2.49
CA GLY A 71 2.91 -11.66 2.34
C GLY A 71 4.27 -12.11 2.85
N GLU A 72 5.26 -11.27 2.57
CA GLU A 72 6.66 -11.45 2.98
C GLU A 72 7.23 -10.14 3.50
N ILE A 73 8.14 -10.25 4.45
CA ILE A 73 9.01 -9.16 4.89
C ILE A 73 10.32 -9.31 4.14
N ILE A 74 10.67 -8.30 3.34
CA ILE A 74 11.87 -8.30 2.52
C ILE A 74 12.88 -7.33 3.10
N ASP A 75 14.09 -7.81 3.32
CA ASP A 75 15.22 -6.97 3.73
C ASP A 75 15.71 -6.10 2.56
N VAL A 76 15.99 -4.85 2.86
CA VAL A 76 16.56 -3.86 1.93
C VAL A 76 17.90 -3.35 2.45
N ASP A 77 18.76 -2.84 1.57
CA ASP A 77 20.10 -2.36 1.92
C ASP A 77 20.16 -0.85 2.27
N PHE A 78 18.99 -0.25 2.52
CA PHE A 78 18.82 1.14 2.92
C PHE A 78 17.83 1.27 4.08
N ASN A 79 17.77 2.46 4.68
CA ASN A 79 16.78 2.78 5.71
C ASN A 79 15.64 3.61 5.09
N PRO A 80 14.40 3.06 5.01
CA PRO A 80 13.26 3.71 4.36
C PRO A 80 12.77 4.97 5.09
N HIS A 81 13.29 5.25 6.29
CA HIS A 81 12.95 6.43 7.09
C HIS A 81 13.87 7.63 6.82
N ILE A 82 15.00 7.43 6.12
CA ILE A 82 16.02 8.47 5.93
C ILE A 82 15.89 9.13 4.56
N GLU A 83 15.74 8.35 3.50
CA GLU A 83 15.69 8.81 2.12
C GLU A 83 14.41 8.39 1.42
N PHE A 84 14.10 9.08 0.31
CA PHE A 84 13.00 8.68 -0.56
C PHE A 84 13.43 7.57 -1.49
N HIS A 85 12.57 6.59 -1.65
CA HIS A 85 12.73 5.49 -2.60
C HIS A 85 11.46 5.33 -3.44
N ASP A 86 11.60 4.74 -4.62
CA ASP A 86 10.50 4.40 -5.49
C ASP A 86 9.98 3.00 -5.16
N TYR A 87 8.69 2.91 -4.91
CA TYR A 87 8.00 1.64 -4.66
C TYR A 87 6.90 1.47 -5.68
N ALA A 88 6.71 0.23 -6.15
CA ALA A 88 5.63 -0.02 -7.08
C ALA A 88 4.97 -1.39 -6.89
N ILE A 89 3.69 -1.44 -7.24
CA ILE A 89 2.88 -2.64 -7.38
C ILE A 89 2.53 -2.78 -8.86
N GLU A 90 2.84 -3.91 -9.49
CA GLU A 90 2.26 -4.30 -10.76
C GLU A 90 1.23 -5.39 -10.54
N TRP A 91 -0.03 -5.09 -10.82
CA TRP A 91 -1.13 -6.02 -10.74
C TRP A 91 -1.66 -6.33 -12.14
N THR A 92 -1.55 -7.58 -12.53
CA THR A 92 -2.01 -8.11 -13.83
C THR A 92 -3.02 -9.25 -13.61
N PRO A 93 -3.67 -9.76 -14.65
CA PRO A 93 -4.50 -10.96 -14.53
C PRO A 93 -3.74 -12.23 -14.12
N TYR A 94 -2.41 -12.20 -14.08
CA TYR A 94 -1.57 -13.39 -13.92
C TYR A 94 -0.68 -13.36 -12.70
N SER A 95 -0.37 -12.17 -12.18
CA SER A 95 0.55 -12.00 -11.07
C SER A 95 0.41 -10.63 -10.43
N ILE A 96 0.86 -10.56 -9.18
CA ILE A 96 1.20 -9.30 -8.51
C ILE A 96 2.72 -9.30 -8.32
N LYS A 97 3.35 -8.17 -8.57
CA LYS A 97 4.78 -7.98 -8.38
C LYS A 97 5.04 -6.68 -7.64
N TRP A 98 5.97 -6.72 -6.71
CA TRP A 98 6.42 -5.54 -5.99
C TRP A 98 7.85 -5.17 -6.38
N PHE A 99 8.08 -3.88 -6.47
CA PHE A 99 9.36 -3.30 -6.88
C PHE A 99 9.82 -2.29 -5.86
N VAL A 100 11.12 -2.25 -5.65
CA VAL A 100 11.83 -1.20 -4.91
C VAL A 100 12.92 -0.68 -5.83
N ASP A 101 12.94 0.63 -6.08
CA ASP A 101 13.87 1.30 -7.00
C ASP A 101 13.97 0.59 -8.38
N ASN A 102 12.81 0.19 -8.91
CA ASN A 102 12.63 -0.55 -10.15
C ASN A 102 13.19 -2.00 -10.16
N LEU A 103 13.61 -2.53 -9.03
CA LEU A 103 13.99 -3.95 -8.91
C LEU A 103 12.80 -4.75 -8.36
N GLU A 104 12.42 -5.83 -9.04
CA GLU A 104 11.43 -6.78 -8.53
C GLU A 104 11.98 -7.45 -7.26
N VAL A 105 11.29 -7.29 -6.13
CA VAL A 105 11.71 -7.82 -4.83
C VAL A 105 10.82 -8.95 -4.33
N TYR A 106 9.56 -8.98 -4.74
CA TYR A 106 8.59 -10.01 -4.37
C TYR A 106 7.55 -10.19 -5.47
N SER A 107 6.97 -11.38 -5.56
CA SER A 107 5.86 -11.65 -6.47
C SER A 107 4.94 -12.75 -5.96
N GLN A 108 3.68 -12.65 -6.35
CA GLN A 108 2.64 -13.67 -6.15
C GLN A 108 2.05 -14.06 -7.51
N ASP A 109 1.67 -15.33 -7.62
CA ASP A 109 1.17 -15.89 -8.87
C ASP A 109 -0.37 -15.81 -8.99
N GLN A 110 -0.88 -16.38 -10.07
CA GLN A 110 -2.29 -16.33 -10.45
C GLN A 110 -3.24 -16.87 -9.38
N ASN A 111 -2.84 -17.79 -8.53
CA ASN A 111 -3.74 -18.36 -7.50
C ASN A 111 -4.20 -17.30 -6.50
N ILE A 112 -3.34 -16.31 -6.22
CA ILE A 112 -3.68 -15.18 -5.34
C ILE A 112 -4.49 -14.13 -6.11
N VAL A 113 -4.10 -13.86 -7.37
CA VAL A 113 -4.77 -12.85 -8.21
C VAL A 113 -6.23 -13.22 -8.48
N ASP A 114 -6.53 -14.50 -8.65
CA ASP A 114 -7.89 -14.98 -8.93
C ASP A 114 -8.89 -14.64 -7.80
N ASP A 115 -8.40 -14.37 -6.58
CA ASP A 115 -9.21 -13.97 -5.44
C ASP A 115 -9.36 -12.44 -5.30
N LEU A 116 -8.55 -11.65 -6.04
CA LEU A 116 -8.61 -10.19 -6.06
C LEU A 116 -9.55 -9.69 -7.18
N ILE A 117 -10.83 -9.86 -6.98
CA ILE A 117 -11.87 -9.71 -8.01
C ILE A 117 -12.52 -8.32 -8.07
N TYR A 118 -12.27 -7.48 -7.06
CA TYR A 118 -12.89 -6.15 -6.95
C TYR A 118 -11.97 -5.03 -7.44
N PRO A 119 -12.53 -3.96 -8.03
CA PRO A 119 -11.77 -2.75 -8.31
C PRO A 119 -11.31 -2.10 -6.99
N GLN A 120 -10.08 -1.62 -6.96
CA GLN A 120 -9.47 -1.05 -5.76
C GLN A 120 -9.13 0.42 -5.95
N LYS A 121 -9.14 1.18 -4.86
CA LYS A 121 -8.68 2.57 -4.78
C LYS A 121 -7.22 2.59 -4.33
N ILE A 122 -6.45 3.55 -4.80
CA ILE A 122 -5.11 3.83 -4.27
C ILE A 122 -5.27 4.57 -2.94
N MET A 123 -4.56 4.13 -1.92
CA MET A 123 -4.59 4.72 -0.59
C MET A 123 -3.18 4.91 -0.03
N MET A 124 -3.03 5.90 0.83
CA MET A 124 -1.81 6.20 1.58
C MET A 124 -2.19 6.56 3.00
N ASN A 125 -1.43 6.08 3.97
CA ASN A 125 -1.64 6.46 5.35
C ASN A 125 -0.36 6.39 6.20
N LEU A 126 -0.41 7.08 7.33
CA LEU A 126 0.43 6.88 8.48
C LEU A 126 -0.50 6.59 9.66
N TRP A 127 -0.35 5.44 10.30
CA TRP A 127 -1.23 5.00 11.38
C TRP A 127 -0.46 4.33 12.51
N SER A 128 -1.11 4.15 13.66
CA SER A 128 -0.51 3.50 14.84
C SER A 128 -1.22 2.19 15.10
N ALA A 129 -0.49 1.08 14.95
CA ALA A 129 -1.04 -0.25 15.16
C ALA A 129 -1.06 -0.68 16.63
N VAL A 130 -2.06 -1.50 17.01
CA VAL A 130 -2.17 -2.08 18.35
C VAL A 130 -1.22 -3.27 18.58
N TRP A 131 -0.65 -3.83 17.52
CA TRP A 131 0.17 -5.06 17.55
C TRP A 131 1.64 -4.75 17.79
N ILE A 132 2.01 -4.63 19.07
CA ILE A 132 3.36 -4.22 19.51
C ILE A 132 4.47 -5.21 19.07
N ASP A 133 4.16 -6.47 18.86
CA ASP A 133 5.12 -7.47 18.36
C ASP A 133 5.49 -7.21 16.88
N TRP A 134 4.64 -6.50 16.15
CA TRP A 134 4.86 -6.12 14.76
C TRP A 134 5.51 -4.73 14.65
N VAL A 135 4.89 -3.71 15.27
CA VAL A 135 5.29 -2.31 15.08
C VAL A 135 6.20 -1.76 16.18
N GLY A 136 6.50 -2.56 17.20
CA GLY A 136 7.23 -2.10 18.39
C GLY A 136 6.34 -1.28 19.35
N VAL A 137 6.96 -0.86 20.43
CA VAL A 137 6.28 -0.05 21.46
C VAL A 137 6.23 1.41 21.03
N TRP A 138 5.03 1.98 21.06
CA TRP A 138 4.84 3.40 20.78
C TRP A 138 5.50 4.27 21.86
N ASP A 139 6.25 5.28 21.42
CA ASP A 139 6.88 6.28 22.29
C ASP A 139 6.31 7.68 21.96
N PRO A 140 5.54 8.29 22.88
CA PRO A 140 4.99 9.63 22.68
C PRO A 140 6.08 10.72 22.57
N GLY A 141 7.30 10.42 23.01
CA GLY A 141 8.45 11.34 22.90
C GLY A 141 8.96 11.52 21.47
N THR A 142 8.54 10.66 20.52
CA THR A 142 8.90 10.78 19.10
C THR A 142 7.98 11.72 18.31
N MET A 143 6.84 12.10 18.89
CA MET A 143 5.84 12.95 18.21
C MET A 143 6.32 14.40 18.02
N PRO A 144 5.97 15.08 16.93
CA PRO A 144 5.24 14.56 15.77
C PRO A 144 6.13 13.72 14.84
N VAL A 145 5.55 12.70 14.19
CA VAL A 145 6.19 11.91 13.13
C VAL A 145 5.46 12.13 11.81
N ASN A 146 6.18 11.99 10.70
CA ASN A 146 5.62 12.21 9.37
C ASN A 146 6.09 11.12 8.41
N SER A 147 5.20 10.70 7.53
CA SER A 147 5.53 10.07 6.26
C SER A 147 5.48 11.13 5.16
N TYR A 148 6.27 10.95 4.12
CA TYR A 148 6.36 11.90 3.02
C TYR A 148 6.14 11.19 1.70
N TYR A 149 5.36 11.80 0.80
CA TYR A 149 5.03 11.29 -0.51
C TYR A 149 5.34 12.39 -1.53
N ASN A 150 6.27 12.13 -2.46
CA ASN A 150 6.67 13.11 -3.48
C ASN A 150 5.78 13.02 -4.71
N PHE A 151 5.44 11.80 -5.12
CA PHE A 151 4.52 11.59 -6.23
C PHE A 151 3.82 10.23 -6.12
N VAL A 152 2.69 10.14 -6.81
CA VAL A 152 2.03 8.88 -7.16
C VAL A 152 1.82 8.85 -8.67
N LYS A 153 2.10 7.70 -9.29
CA LYS A 153 1.84 7.43 -10.70
C LYS A 153 0.94 6.22 -10.84
N TYR A 154 0.03 6.30 -11.78
CA TYR A 154 -0.76 5.18 -12.23
C TYR A 154 -0.51 4.90 -13.71
N TYR A 155 -0.27 3.66 -14.01
CA TYR A 155 -0.11 3.16 -15.37
C TYR A 155 -1.19 2.13 -15.65
N GLU A 156 -1.89 2.30 -16.75
CA GLU A 156 -2.84 1.32 -17.24
C GLU A 156 -2.12 0.06 -17.75
N TYR A 157 -2.71 -1.10 -17.49
CA TYR A 157 -2.23 -2.36 -18.04
C TYR A 157 -2.63 -2.46 -19.53
N THR A 158 -1.64 -2.35 -20.42
CA THR A 158 -1.77 -2.35 -21.88
C THR A 158 -0.84 -3.40 -22.50
N PRO A 159 -1.14 -4.70 -22.32
CA PRO A 159 -0.24 -5.78 -22.68
C PRO A 159 0.13 -5.77 -24.17
N GLY A 160 1.44 -5.76 -24.44
CA GLY A 160 2.01 -5.71 -25.77
C GLY A 160 1.95 -4.34 -26.46
N GLU A 161 1.38 -3.33 -25.84
CA GLU A 161 1.24 -1.96 -26.38
C GLU A 161 1.79 -0.88 -25.44
N GLY A 162 2.28 -1.26 -24.27
CA GLY A 162 2.82 -0.34 -23.26
C GLY A 162 4.29 0.02 -23.51
N PHE A 163 4.80 0.91 -22.66
CA PHE A 163 6.18 1.43 -22.73
C PHE A 163 6.92 1.31 -21.40
N ASP A 164 6.21 1.02 -20.31
CA ASP A 164 6.71 1.03 -18.93
C ASP A 164 6.50 -0.33 -18.27
N GLY A 165 7.16 -0.52 -17.13
CA GLY A 165 7.00 -1.68 -16.27
C GLY A 165 7.53 -2.99 -16.84
N SER A 166 7.10 -4.11 -16.27
CA SER A 166 7.50 -5.43 -16.73
C SER A 166 6.98 -5.69 -18.15
N ASN A 167 7.87 -6.20 -19.02
CA ASN A 167 7.58 -6.52 -20.43
C ASN A 167 7.11 -5.32 -21.28
N ASN A 168 7.20 -4.09 -20.80
CA ASN A 168 6.58 -2.90 -21.40
C ASN A 168 5.05 -3.06 -21.57
N ASP A 169 4.40 -3.66 -20.60
CA ASP A 169 2.95 -3.93 -20.62
C ASP A 169 2.11 -2.83 -19.96
N PHE A 170 2.72 -1.69 -19.62
CA PHE A 170 2.04 -0.60 -18.92
C PHE A 170 2.23 0.74 -19.65
N THR A 171 1.21 1.59 -19.57
CA THR A 171 1.22 2.94 -20.17
C THR A 171 0.84 3.97 -19.13
N LEU A 172 1.69 4.99 -18.92
CA LEU A 172 1.41 6.06 -17.95
C LEU A 172 0.08 6.72 -18.27
N SER A 173 -0.84 6.69 -17.31
CA SER A 173 -2.16 7.31 -17.37
C SER A 173 -2.13 8.68 -16.70
N TRP A 174 -1.58 8.77 -15.48
CA TRP A 174 -1.44 10.02 -14.78
C TRP A 174 -0.31 9.99 -13.74
N ILE A 175 0.15 11.18 -13.37
CA ILE A 175 1.05 11.45 -12.25
C ILE A 175 0.42 12.55 -11.39
N ASP A 176 0.59 12.44 -10.07
CA ASP A 176 0.36 13.50 -9.11
C ASP A 176 1.63 13.75 -8.30
N GLU A 177 2.17 14.96 -8.38
CA GLU A 177 3.39 15.39 -7.69
C GLU A 177 3.09 16.18 -6.40
N PHE A 178 1.81 16.21 -6.00
CA PHE A 178 1.32 16.83 -4.76
C PHE A 178 1.70 18.32 -4.59
N ASP A 179 1.85 19.07 -5.69
CA ASP A 179 1.95 20.54 -5.63
C ASP A 179 0.75 21.18 -4.90
N SER A 180 -0.38 20.48 -4.96
CA SER A 180 -1.59 20.74 -4.18
C SER A 180 -2.47 19.50 -4.17
N ILE A 181 -3.31 19.32 -3.13
CA ILE A 181 -4.26 18.21 -3.08
C ILE A 181 -5.32 18.37 -4.19
N ASP A 182 -5.35 17.44 -5.13
CA ASP A 182 -6.41 17.34 -6.13
C ASP A 182 -7.64 16.64 -5.53
N ILE A 183 -8.57 17.41 -5.02
CA ILE A 183 -9.82 16.91 -4.40
C ILE A 183 -10.75 16.16 -5.38
N THR A 184 -10.47 16.16 -6.67
CA THR A 184 -11.21 15.34 -7.64
C THR A 184 -10.66 13.93 -7.74
N ARG A 185 -9.44 13.70 -7.23
CA ARG A 185 -8.74 12.42 -7.20
C ARG A 185 -8.62 11.87 -5.79
N TRP A 186 -8.30 12.71 -4.81
CA TRP A 186 -8.01 12.33 -3.44
C TRP A 186 -9.11 12.75 -2.48
N GLU A 187 -9.41 11.86 -1.56
CA GLU A 187 -10.31 12.10 -0.44
C GLU A 187 -9.52 11.95 0.86
N GLU A 188 -9.63 12.93 1.75
CA GLU A 188 -9.01 12.91 3.06
C GLU A 188 -9.85 12.05 4.02
N ALA A 189 -9.22 11.03 4.62
CA ALA A 189 -9.91 10.15 5.55
C ALA A 189 -10.20 10.85 6.90
N THR A 190 -11.39 10.60 7.44
CA THR A 190 -11.84 11.15 8.74
C THR A 190 -12.25 10.07 9.73
N HIS A 191 -11.99 8.80 9.41
CA HIS A 191 -12.38 7.65 10.22
C HIS A 191 -11.15 6.93 10.80
N GLY A 192 -11.39 6.01 11.69
CA GLY A 192 -10.41 5.01 12.13
C GLY A 192 -10.89 3.62 11.71
N PHE A 193 -10.08 2.61 11.95
CA PHE A 193 -10.44 1.21 11.73
C PHE A 193 -9.97 0.34 12.89
N ASN A 194 -10.46 -0.89 12.96
CA ASN A 194 -10.11 -1.81 14.04
C ASN A 194 -8.60 -2.17 13.96
N GLY A 195 -7.91 -2.02 15.09
CA GLY A 195 -6.46 -2.21 15.15
C GLY A 195 -5.63 -0.93 15.01
N ASN A 196 -6.26 0.19 14.65
CA ASN A 196 -5.63 1.50 14.65
C ASN A 196 -5.88 2.23 15.99
N ASN A 197 -4.81 2.70 16.63
CA ASN A 197 -4.88 3.51 17.84
C ASN A 197 -5.21 4.99 17.56
N CYS A 198 -5.22 5.40 16.30
CA CYS A 198 -5.43 6.77 15.85
C CYS A 198 -6.76 6.90 15.11
N GLN A 199 -7.19 8.14 14.94
CA GLN A 199 -8.21 8.52 13.97
C GLN A 199 -7.55 9.39 12.91
N PHE A 200 -7.90 9.20 11.66
CA PHE A 200 -7.43 10.07 10.58
C PHE A 200 -8.12 11.44 10.68
N ASP A 201 -7.35 12.48 10.44
CA ASP A 201 -7.82 13.87 10.49
C ASP A 201 -7.16 14.66 9.33
N PRO A 202 -7.96 15.33 8.48
CA PRO A 202 -7.48 16.13 7.35
C PRO A 202 -6.41 17.17 7.73
N VAL A 203 -6.38 17.64 8.97
CA VAL A 203 -5.36 18.60 9.44
C VAL A 203 -3.93 18.02 9.40
N ASN A 204 -3.80 16.71 9.28
CA ASN A 204 -2.51 15.99 9.25
C ASN A 204 -2.01 15.66 7.83
N VAL A 205 -2.65 16.18 6.80
CA VAL A 205 -2.29 15.95 5.39
C VAL A 205 -1.55 17.18 4.82
#